data_a0395e9d9c9a4825a72747de119196bc
#
_entry.id   a0395e9d9c9a4825a72747de119196bc
#
_cell.length_a   1.000
_cell.length_b   1.000
_cell.length_c   1.000
_cell.angle_alpha   90.00
_cell.angle_beta   90.00
_cell.angle_gamma   90.00
#
_symmetry.space_group_name_H-M   'P 1'
#
loop_
_entity.id
_entity.type
_entity.pdbx_description
1 polymer ?
#
loop_
_entity_poly.entity_id
_entity_poly.type
_entity_poly.pdbx_seq_one_letter_code
_entity_poly.pdbx_strand_id
1 'polypeptide(L)' 'MPKLYSSKHIIKVLENYNFKFVSQKGSHIKYRKHGSPTLTVIVPANRHEIPFGTFRSILRQSCLQEINFKG' A
#
# COMPACT_ATOMS: atom_id res chain seq x y z
N MET A 1 -11.24 -0.34 -17.86
CA MET A 1 -10.06 0.30 -17.27
C MET A 1 -9.95 -0.10 -15.81
N PRO A 2 -8.74 -0.38 -15.32
CA PRO A 2 -8.60 -0.69 -13.90
C PRO A 2 -8.94 0.53 -13.06
N LYS A 3 -9.56 0.26 -11.92
CA LYS A 3 -9.85 1.31 -10.95
C LYS A 3 -8.56 1.71 -10.26
N LEU A 4 -8.31 3.01 -10.15
CA LEU A 4 -7.15 3.53 -9.42
C LEU A 4 -7.59 3.93 -8.03
N TYR A 5 -6.75 3.62 -7.04
CA TYR A 5 -7.04 3.89 -5.63
C TYR A 5 -6.22 5.06 -5.14
N SER A 6 -6.76 5.76 -4.15
CA SER A 6 -6.04 6.86 -3.50
C SER A 6 -5.02 6.32 -2.50
N SER A 7 -4.04 7.16 -2.15
CA SER A 7 -3.09 6.82 -1.08
C SER A 7 -3.83 6.48 0.21
N LYS A 8 -4.84 7.27 0.54
CA LYS A 8 -5.61 7.09 1.77
C LYS A 8 -6.29 5.72 1.80
N HIS A 9 -6.88 5.32 0.67
CA HIS A 9 -7.56 4.03 0.58
C HIS A 9 -6.57 2.87 0.75
N ILE A 10 -5.43 2.96 0.06
CA ILE A 10 -4.41 1.91 0.13
C ILE A 10 -3.88 1.77 1.55
N ILE A 11 -3.60 2.90 2.20
CA ILE A 11 -3.10 2.88 3.58
C ILE A 11 -4.12 2.23 4.52
N LYS A 12 -5.40 2.56 4.35
CA LYS A 12 -6.44 1.98 5.18
C LYS A 12 -6.50 0.46 5.03
N VAL A 13 -6.39 -0.04 3.80
CA VAL A 13 -6.39 -1.47 3.55
C VAL A 13 -5.16 -2.12 4.18
N LEU A 14 -3.99 -1.52 4.00
CA LEU A 14 -2.76 -2.05 4.61
C LEU A 14 -2.91 -2.15 6.12
N GLU A 15 -3.47 -1.12 6.76
CA GLU A 15 -3.66 -1.12 8.20
C GLU A 15 -4.62 -2.23 8.63
N ASN A 16 -5.65 -2.50 7.83
CA ASN A 16 -6.59 -3.58 8.12
C ASN A 16 -5.90 -4.95 8.06
N TYR A 17 -4.81 -5.06 7.32
CA TYR A 17 -4.05 -6.30 7.21
C TYR A 17 -2.79 -6.28 8.07
N ASN A 18 -2.80 -5.44 9.12
CA ASN A 18 -1.77 -5.40 10.16
C ASN A 18 -0.44 -4.80 9.72
N PHE A 19 -0.45 -3.99 8.67
CA PHE A 19 0.70 -3.17 8.35
C PHE A 19 0.69 -1.93 9.24
N LYS A 20 1.87 -1.54 9.74
CA LYS A 20 2.01 -0.40 10.63
C LYS A 20 2.90 0.65 9.99
N PHE A 21 2.59 1.91 10.26
CA PHE A 21 3.41 3.03 9.82
C PHE A 21 4.82 2.91 10.41
N VAL A 22 5.84 3.09 9.58
CA VAL A 22 7.22 3.07 10.02
C VAL A 22 7.83 4.47 9.95
N SER A 23 7.75 5.09 8.78
CA SER A 23 8.34 6.40 8.57
C SER A 23 7.78 7.02 7.30
N GLN A 24 7.97 8.32 7.16
CA GLN A 24 7.66 9.02 5.93
C GLN A 24 8.87 9.86 5.54
N LYS A 25 9.30 9.73 4.29
CA LYS A 25 10.37 10.52 3.76
C LYS A 25 9.89 11.20 2.49
N GLY A 26 9.70 12.52 2.56
CA GLY A 26 9.11 13.26 1.46
C GLY A 26 7.72 12.72 1.12
N SER A 27 7.53 12.34 -0.12
CA SER A 27 6.25 11.86 -0.61
C SER A 27 6.12 10.33 -0.56
N HIS A 28 7.01 9.65 0.16
CA HIS A 28 6.96 8.20 0.28
C HIS A 28 6.75 7.79 1.73
N ILE A 29 5.75 6.95 1.97
CA ILE A 29 5.42 6.46 3.31
C ILE A 29 5.74 4.98 3.37
N LYS A 30 6.44 4.58 4.43
CA LYS A 30 6.83 3.18 4.61
C LYS A 30 5.93 2.52 5.63
N TYR A 31 5.35 1.38 5.25
CA TYR A 31 4.55 0.53 6.11
C TYR A 31 5.21 -0.83 6.24
N ARG A 32 5.07 -1.46 7.39
CA ARG A 32 5.71 -2.75 7.63
C ARG A 32 4.77 -3.68 8.39
N LYS A 33 4.81 -4.94 8.01
CA LYS A 33 4.11 -6.00 8.72
C LYS A 33 5.15 -7.01 9.17
N HIS A 34 5.29 -7.18 10.49
CA HIS A 34 6.24 -8.13 11.03
C HIS A 34 5.74 -9.56 10.81
N GLY A 35 6.67 -10.46 10.52
CA GLY A 35 6.35 -11.85 10.27
C GLY A 35 7.54 -12.58 9.69
N SER A 36 7.28 -13.74 9.13
CA SER A 36 8.29 -14.56 8.46
C SER A 36 7.83 -14.82 7.04
N PRO A 37 8.21 -13.98 6.08
CA PRO A 37 9.13 -12.86 6.18
C PRO A 37 8.44 -11.57 6.64
N THR A 38 9.25 -10.60 7.08
CA THR A 38 8.76 -9.24 7.33
C THR A 38 8.50 -8.57 5.98
N LEU A 39 7.33 -7.96 5.83
CA LEU A 39 6.96 -7.30 4.58
C LEU A 39 7.02 -5.79 4.74
N THR A 40 7.59 -5.11 3.75
CA THR A 40 7.70 -3.65 3.73
C THR A 40 7.07 -3.12 2.45
N VAL A 41 6.21 -2.11 2.60
CA VAL A 41 5.48 -1.51 1.48
C VAL A 41 5.75 -0.01 1.46
N ILE A 42 6.02 0.52 0.27
CA ILE A 42 6.20 1.95 0.07
C ILE A 42 4.98 2.49 -0.66
N VAL A 43 4.33 3.50 -0.06
CA VAL A 43 3.11 4.10 -0.60
C VAL A 43 3.36 5.57 -0.90
N PRO A 44 3.08 6.03 -2.13
CA PRO A 44 3.15 7.48 -2.41
C PRO A 44 2.12 8.22 -1.56
N ALA A 45 2.52 9.35 -1.01
CA ALA A 45 1.65 10.15 -0.14
C ALA A 45 0.76 11.10 -0.94
N ASN A 46 -0.42 11.38 -0.43
CA ASN A 46 -1.28 12.48 -0.91
C ASN A 46 -1.64 12.37 -2.39
N ARG A 47 -1.85 11.17 -2.89
CA ARG A 47 -2.29 10.95 -4.27
C ARG A 47 -3.77 10.60 -4.27
N HIS A 48 -4.53 11.26 -5.15
CA HIS A 48 -5.93 10.89 -5.36
C HIS A 48 -6.04 9.58 -6.11
N GLU A 49 -5.12 9.38 -7.06
CA GLU A 49 -5.07 8.16 -7.84
C GLU A 49 -3.63 7.72 -7.96
N ILE A 50 -3.33 6.54 -7.41
CA ILE A 50 -2.01 5.96 -7.52
C ILE A 50 -1.94 5.26 -8.88
N PRO A 51 -0.88 5.53 -9.68
CA PRO A 51 -0.75 4.86 -10.98
C PRO A 51 -0.78 3.35 -10.85
N PHE A 52 -1.35 2.67 -11.84
CA PHE A 52 -1.56 1.23 -11.76
C PHE A 52 -0.24 0.47 -11.59
N GLY A 53 0.83 0.91 -12.26
CA GLY A 53 2.14 0.27 -12.09
C GLY A 53 2.65 0.34 -10.66
N THR A 54 2.44 1.48 -10.00
CA THR A 54 2.80 1.65 -8.59
C THR A 54 1.94 0.75 -7.71
N PHE A 55 0.64 0.66 -8.02
CA PHE A 55 -0.26 -0.21 -7.29
C PHE A 55 0.19 -1.67 -7.40
N ARG A 56 0.61 -2.11 -8.57
CA ARG A 56 1.11 -3.47 -8.75
C ARG A 56 2.35 -3.73 -7.90
N SER A 57 3.23 -2.73 -7.77
CA SER A 57 4.38 -2.85 -6.86
C SER A 57 3.93 -3.02 -5.41
N ILE A 58 2.90 -2.28 -5.01
CA ILE A 58 2.35 -2.40 -3.67
C ILE A 58 1.77 -3.80 -3.44
N LEU A 59 1.06 -4.34 -4.42
CA LEU A 59 0.55 -5.71 -4.33
C LEU A 59 1.68 -6.70 -4.12
N ARG A 60 2.75 -6.57 -4.89
CA ARG A 60 3.89 -7.47 -4.79
C ARG A 60 4.58 -7.35 -3.43
N GLN A 61 4.77 -6.11 -2.96
CA GLN A 61 5.45 -5.87 -1.69
C GLN A 61 4.64 -6.35 -0.50
N SER A 62 3.31 -6.21 -0.56
CA SER A 62 2.43 -6.53 0.54
C SER A 62 1.99 -7.99 0.54
N CYS A 63 2.18 -8.69 -0.55
CA CYS A 63 1.66 -10.04 -0.76
C CYS A 63 0.13 -10.08 -0.71
N LEU A 64 -0.53 -8.94 -0.89
CA LEU A 64 -1.98 -8.87 -1.00
C LEU A 64 -2.40 -9.00 -2.46
N GLN A 65 -3.66 -9.27 -2.66
CA GLN A 65 -4.24 -9.35 -3.99
C GLN A 65 -5.12 -8.15 -4.26
N GLU A 66 -5.37 -7.91 -5.53
CA GLU A 66 -6.19 -6.76 -5.94
C GLU A 66 -7.56 -6.77 -5.26
N ILE A 67 -8.14 -7.95 -5.10
CA ILE A 67 -9.46 -8.07 -4.47
C ILE A 67 -9.47 -7.56 -3.03
N ASN A 68 -8.33 -7.60 -2.35
CA ASN A 68 -8.24 -7.12 -0.97
C ASN A 68 -8.41 -5.61 -0.88
N PHE A 69 -8.26 -4.89 -1.98
CA PHE A 69 -8.39 -3.44 -2.03
C PHE A 69 -9.76 -2.97 -2.51
N LYS A 70 -10.57 -3.90 -3.04
CA LYS A 70 -11.94 -3.57 -3.43
C LYS A 70 -12.83 -3.48 -2.20
N GLY A 71 -13.76 -2.54 -2.22
CA GLY A 71 -14.69 -2.48 -1.13
C GLY A 71 -15.07 -1.08 -0.74
#